data_c48f0b255092391b591c0c765174d79e
#
_entry.id   c48f0b255092391b591c0c765174d79e
#
_cell.length_a   1.000
_cell.length_b   1.000
_cell.length_c   1.000
_cell.angle_alpha   90.00
_cell.angle_beta   90.00
_cell.angle_gamma   90.00
#
_symmetry.space_group_name_H-M   'P 1'
#
loop_
_entity.id
_entity.type
_entity.pdbx_description
1 polymer ?
#
loop_
_entity_poly.entity_id
_entity_poly.type
_entity_poly.pdbx_seq_one_letter_code
_entity_poly.pdbx_strand_id
1 'polypeptide(L)'
;MTVTVFTQLYDQAAPFCLIDCRERRDYVHGHWFGSTNIPLSTLPTRLPFLCPDYGFPIHYLDWGDAASTVALAYMRDMGYHNITAHKTVAPTEPMTGFAQGEYVWSKAFGEIVSHLPGILEVTPQQYLADHPDAQLVDVRPAGEYNRFTLPGSKNLPNSLLLANMDALRRHDTTVLLHCAGRTRSIIGAHTLQAAGYEGDFAIFRGGTQAWELDGFTREHGSTHNIAAPTESIESVASFLDS
;
A
#
# COMPACT_ATOMS: atom_id res chain seq x y z
N MET A 1 15.65 -13.10 -6.91
CA MET A 1 14.61 -13.50 -5.95
C MET A 1 13.36 -13.93 -6.70
N THR A 2 12.66 -14.96 -6.24
CA THR A 2 11.36 -15.40 -6.79
C THR A 2 10.26 -15.07 -5.79
N VAL A 3 8.98 -15.07 -6.24
CA VAL A 3 7.82 -14.88 -5.34
C VAL A 3 7.82 -15.92 -4.21
N THR A 4 8.13 -17.18 -4.53
CA THR A 4 8.19 -18.26 -3.53
C THR A 4 9.22 -17.97 -2.41
N VAL A 5 10.43 -17.55 -2.79
CA VAL A 5 11.47 -17.19 -1.80
C VAL A 5 11.04 -15.97 -0.99
N PHE A 6 10.46 -14.98 -1.65
CA PHE A 6 9.93 -13.77 -1.00
C PHE A 6 8.88 -14.13 0.06
N THR A 7 7.87 -14.94 -0.30
CA THR A 7 6.82 -15.38 0.63
C THR A 7 7.40 -16.15 1.81
N GLN A 8 8.30 -17.10 1.55
CA GLN A 8 8.95 -17.89 2.60
C GLN A 8 9.73 -17.05 3.62
N LEU A 9 10.38 -15.97 3.18
CA LEU A 9 11.10 -15.07 4.10
C LEU A 9 10.14 -14.38 5.09
N TYR A 10 8.98 -13.96 4.63
CA TYR A 10 8.00 -13.29 5.48
C TYR A 10 7.20 -14.27 6.36
N ASP A 11 6.98 -15.49 5.89
CA ASP A 11 6.26 -16.54 6.65
C ASP A 11 7.08 -17.10 7.84
N GLN A 12 8.41 -17.01 7.78
CA GLN A 12 9.29 -17.53 8.85
C GLN A 12 9.24 -16.72 10.14
N ALA A 13 8.62 -15.55 10.18
CA ALA A 13 8.51 -14.65 11.32
C ALA A 13 9.87 -14.32 12.02
N ALA A 14 11.00 -14.70 11.42
CA ALA A 14 12.33 -14.37 11.91
C ALA A 14 12.76 -12.99 11.40
N PRO A 15 13.40 -12.15 12.22
CA PRO A 15 13.85 -10.84 11.78
C PRO A 15 15.00 -10.95 10.78
N PHE A 16 14.95 -10.14 9.72
CA PHE A 16 15.99 -10.04 8.69
C PHE A 16 16.03 -8.64 8.06
N CYS A 17 17.13 -8.31 7.40
CA CYS A 17 17.23 -7.16 6.49
C CYS A 17 17.16 -7.65 5.04
N LEU A 18 16.27 -7.04 4.23
CA LEU A 18 16.25 -7.24 2.79
C LEU A 18 16.85 -5.99 2.13
N ILE A 19 18.01 -6.13 1.46
CA ILE A 19 18.81 -4.98 0.98
C ILE A 19 18.86 -4.96 -0.54
N ASP A 20 18.59 -3.77 -1.10
CA ASP A 20 18.75 -3.44 -2.51
C ASP A 20 19.78 -2.31 -2.66
N CYS A 21 20.93 -2.61 -3.29
CA CYS A 21 22.03 -1.66 -3.45
C CYS A 21 22.02 -0.91 -4.80
N ARG A 22 20.95 -1.04 -5.59
CA ARG A 22 20.83 -0.23 -6.81
C ARG A 22 20.69 1.24 -6.45
N GLU A 23 21.04 2.09 -7.41
CA GLU A 23 20.82 3.53 -7.27
C GLU A 23 19.32 3.83 -7.10
N ARG A 24 19.00 4.90 -6.37
CA ARG A 24 17.62 5.27 -6.02
C ARG A 24 16.70 5.31 -7.24
N ARG A 25 17.21 5.79 -8.38
CA ARG A 25 16.44 5.85 -9.62
C ARG A 25 15.90 4.47 -10.03
N ASP A 26 16.75 3.46 -10.02
CA ASP A 26 16.39 2.10 -10.45
C ASP A 26 15.51 1.41 -9.42
N TYR A 27 15.79 1.65 -8.13
CA TYR A 27 14.94 1.18 -7.03
C TYR A 27 13.50 1.70 -7.15
N VAL A 28 13.31 2.98 -7.44
CA VAL A 28 11.99 3.61 -7.57
C VAL A 28 11.20 3.05 -8.75
N HIS A 29 11.86 2.65 -9.83
CA HIS A 29 11.19 2.02 -10.97
C HIS A 29 10.62 0.63 -10.65
N GLY A 30 11.18 -0.04 -9.64
CA GLY A 30 10.64 -1.28 -9.15
C GLY A 30 11.57 -2.01 -8.19
N HIS A 31 11.03 -2.47 -7.07
CA HIS A 31 11.78 -3.16 -6.02
C HIS A 31 10.91 -4.19 -5.29
N TRP A 32 11.56 -5.12 -4.61
CA TRP A 32 10.85 -6.05 -3.74
C TRP A 32 10.33 -5.35 -2.49
N PHE A 33 9.09 -5.65 -2.12
CA PHE A 33 8.44 -5.11 -0.93
C PHE A 33 9.28 -5.36 0.32
N GLY A 34 9.37 -4.34 1.17
CA GLY A 34 10.15 -4.43 2.40
C GLY A 34 11.66 -4.36 2.21
N SER A 35 12.16 -4.27 0.98
CA SER A 35 13.58 -4.02 0.77
C SER A 35 13.95 -2.60 1.19
N THR A 36 15.11 -2.48 1.81
CA THR A 36 15.74 -1.20 2.15
C THR A 36 16.71 -0.81 1.05
N ASN A 37 16.49 0.35 0.44
CA ASN A 37 17.42 0.86 -0.55
C ASN A 37 18.63 1.49 0.13
N ILE A 38 19.80 0.89 -0.10
CA ILE A 38 21.09 1.40 0.33
C ILE A 38 21.99 1.43 -0.90
N PRO A 39 21.99 2.51 -1.71
CA PRO A 39 22.82 2.63 -2.90
C PRO A 39 24.27 2.29 -2.63
N LEU A 40 24.92 1.63 -3.60
CA LEU A 40 26.35 1.25 -3.49
C LEU A 40 27.21 2.44 -3.07
N SER A 41 26.93 3.64 -3.58
CA SER A 41 27.62 4.89 -3.26
C SER A 41 27.55 5.28 -1.77
N THR A 42 26.51 4.85 -1.04
CA THR A 42 26.31 5.15 0.39
C THR A 42 26.41 3.94 1.29
N LEU A 43 26.60 2.75 0.72
CA LEU A 43 26.62 1.48 1.44
C LEU A 43 27.59 1.46 2.63
N PRO A 44 28.87 1.92 2.50
CA PRO A 44 29.82 1.86 3.61
C PRO A 44 29.44 2.69 4.83
N THR A 45 28.67 3.76 4.64
CA THR A 45 28.27 4.65 5.73
C THR A 45 26.90 4.33 6.29
N ARG A 46 25.97 3.89 5.43
CA ARG A 46 24.57 3.66 5.85
C ARG A 46 24.31 2.28 6.42
N LEU A 47 24.96 1.24 5.88
CA LEU A 47 24.69 -0.12 6.33
C LEU A 47 25.06 -0.33 7.80
N PRO A 48 26.23 0.10 8.32
CA PRO A 48 26.56 -0.05 9.74
C PRO A 48 25.63 0.72 10.68
N PHE A 49 25.06 1.82 10.22
CA PHE A 49 24.08 2.59 10.99
C PHE A 49 22.71 1.88 11.05
N LEU A 50 22.26 1.29 9.95
CA LEU A 50 20.96 0.63 9.84
C LEU A 50 20.97 -0.81 10.37
N CYS A 51 22.12 -1.49 10.26
CA CYS A 51 22.31 -2.87 10.68
C CYS A 51 23.66 -2.97 11.44
N PRO A 52 23.69 -2.55 12.73
CA PRO A 52 24.94 -2.50 13.50
C PRO A 52 25.45 -3.88 13.92
N ASP A 53 24.62 -4.92 13.88
CA ASP A 53 25.00 -6.30 14.14
C ASP A 53 25.50 -6.98 12.86
N TYR A 54 26.78 -7.29 12.82
CA TYR A 54 27.43 -7.95 11.68
C TYR A 54 27.00 -9.41 11.46
N GLY A 55 26.36 -10.03 12.46
CA GLY A 55 25.77 -11.37 12.39
C GLY A 55 24.29 -11.38 12.06
N PHE A 56 23.65 -10.20 11.97
CA PHE A 56 22.23 -10.12 11.66
C PHE A 56 21.93 -10.66 10.26
N PRO A 57 20.84 -11.44 10.06
CA PRO A 57 20.51 -12.01 8.77
C PRO A 57 20.25 -10.93 7.70
N ILE A 58 21.06 -10.93 6.66
CA ILE A 58 20.93 -10.05 5.49
C ILE A 58 20.55 -10.89 4.28
N HIS A 59 19.39 -10.61 3.68
CA HIS A 59 19.00 -11.06 2.36
C HIS A 59 19.31 -9.98 1.35
N TYR A 60 20.26 -10.25 0.47
CA TYR A 60 20.76 -9.30 -0.53
C TYR A 60 20.16 -9.56 -1.91
N LEU A 61 19.65 -8.52 -2.56
CA LEU A 61 19.09 -8.58 -3.91
C LEU A 61 20.21 -8.42 -4.95
N ASP A 62 20.63 -9.52 -5.56
CA ASP A 62 21.64 -9.56 -6.61
C ASP A 62 20.95 -9.41 -7.98
N TRP A 63 21.12 -8.27 -8.61
CA TRP A 63 20.55 -7.94 -9.92
C TRP A 63 21.40 -8.41 -11.11
N GLY A 64 22.49 -9.12 -10.84
CA GLY A 64 23.33 -9.75 -11.86
C GLY A 64 24.27 -8.80 -12.59
N ASP A 65 24.43 -7.57 -12.10
CA ASP A 65 25.34 -6.56 -12.64
C ASP A 65 26.66 -6.44 -11.84
N ALA A 66 27.60 -5.66 -12.37
CA ALA A 66 28.88 -5.44 -11.71
C ALA A 66 28.72 -4.73 -10.35
N ALA A 67 27.75 -3.81 -10.24
CA ALA A 67 27.49 -3.08 -9.00
C ALA A 67 27.00 -4.02 -7.89
N SER A 68 26.16 -5.00 -8.23
CA SER A 68 25.69 -6.05 -7.30
C SER A 68 26.86 -6.90 -6.77
N THR A 69 27.81 -7.26 -7.63
CA THR A 69 29.00 -8.01 -7.23
C THR A 69 29.87 -7.20 -6.27
N VAL A 70 30.09 -5.92 -6.59
CA VAL A 70 30.88 -5.01 -5.74
C VAL A 70 30.19 -4.78 -4.40
N ALA A 71 28.88 -4.57 -4.37
CA ALA A 71 28.12 -4.37 -3.14
C ALA A 71 28.25 -5.57 -2.19
N LEU A 72 28.12 -6.78 -2.73
CA LEU A 72 28.26 -8.00 -1.94
C LEU A 72 29.69 -8.16 -1.36
N ALA A 73 30.72 -7.86 -2.15
CA ALA A 73 32.10 -7.86 -1.68
C ALA A 73 32.31 -6.83 -0.56
N TYR A 74 31.82 -5.60 -0.74
CA TYR A 74 31.89 -4.55 0.28
C TYR A 74 31.23 -4.95 1.59
N MET A 75 30.05 -5.53 1.57
CA MET A 75 29.38 -5.98 2.78
C MET A 75 30.24 -7.02 3.54
N ARG A 76 30.84 -7.97 2.82
CA ARG A 76 31.75 -8.97 3.41
C ARG A 76 33.02 -8.36 3.98
N ASP A 77 33.64 -7.43 3.25
CA ASP A 77 34.84 -6.72 3.69
C ASP A 77 34.60 -5.87 4.95
N MET A 78 33.37 -5.35 5.11
CA MET A 78 32.95 -4.65 6.33
C MET A 78 32.68 -5.61 7.50
N GLY A 79 32.74 -6.94 7.30
CA GLY A 79 32.59 -7.95 8.36
C GLY A 79 31.21 -8.61 8.45
N TYR A 80 30.26 -8.26 7.58
CA TYR A 80 28.95 -8.92 7.56
C TYR A 80 29.13 -10.37 7.05
N HIS A 81 28.81 -11.34 7.89
CA HIS A 81 29.08 -12.75 7.60
C HIS A 81 27.82 -13.60 7.43
N ASN A 82 26.62 -13.07 7.73
CA ASN A 82 25.34 -13.75 7.58
C ASN A 82 24.55 -13.16 6.39
N ILE A 83 25.10 -13.31 5.18
CA ILE A 83 24.50 -12.76 3.96
C ILE A 83 24.05 -13.87 3.02
N THR A 84 22.78 -13.87 2.67
CA THR A 84 22.20 -14.71 1.61
C THR A 84 21.89 -13.85 0.39
N ALA A 85 22.57 -14.10 -0.73
CA ALA A 85 22.33 -13.38 -1.97
C ALA A 85 21.24 -14.07 -2.81
N HIS A 86 20.27 -13.30 -3.28
CA HIS A 86 19.18 -13.75 -4.11
C HIS A 86 19.28 -13.14 -5.52
N LYS A 87 19.59 -13.97 -6.51
CA LYS A 87 19.52 -13.54 -7.91
C LYS A 87 18.13 -13.01 -8.22
N THR A 88 18.07 -11.82 -8.76
CA THR A 88 16.84 -11.05 -9.00
C THR A 88 16.84 -10.51 -10.41
N VAL A 89 15.66 -10.46 -11.01
CA VAL A 89 15.39 -9.77 -12.28
C VAL A 89 14.14 -8.91 -12.11
N ALA A 90 14.08 -7.78 -12.81
CA ALA A 90 12.86 -6.99 -12.85
C ALA A 90 11.77 -7.79 -13.56
N PRO A 91 10.55 -7.88 -12.99
CA PRO A 91 9.44 -8.54 -13.66
C PRO A 91 9.01 -7.72 -14.89
N THR A 92 8.60 -8.42 -15.94
CA THR A 92 8.05 -7.80 -17.15
C THR A 92 6.56 -7.48 -17.02
N GLU A 93 5.88 -8.11 -16.06
CA GLU A 93 4.47 -7.94 -15.75
C GLU A 93 4.30 -7.65 -14.24
N PRO A 94 3.18 -7.04 -13.81
CA PRO A 94 2.89 -6.86 -12.39
C PRO A 94 3.01 -8.18 -11.63
N MET A 95 3.77 -8.16 -10.54
CA MET A 95 4.07 -9.36 -9.76
C MET A 95 3.88 -9.10 -8.27
N THR A 96 3.27 -10.07 -7.58
CA THR A 96 3.10 -10.02 -6.11
C THR A 96 4.45 -9.82 -5.41
N GLY A 97 4.49 -8.88 -4.49
CA GLY A 97 5.68 -8.55 -3.72
C GLY A 97 6.65 -7.60 -4.42
N PHE A 98 6.36 -7.16 -5.66
CA PHE A 98 7.16 -6.18 -6.37
C PHE A 98 6.41 -4.84 -6.46
N ALA A 99 7.04 -3.76 -6.02
CA ALA A 99 6.43 -2.44 -5.89
C ALA A 99 7.19 -1.36 -6.66
N GLN A 100 6.51 -0.28 -7.01
CA GLN A 100 7.09 0.89 -7.68
C GLN A 100 6.89 2.15 -6.84
N GLY A 101 7.86 3.06 -6.87
CA GLY A 101 7.81 4.34 -6.18
C GLY A 101 8.66 4.39 -4.91
N GLU A 102 8.59 5.52 -4.19
CA GLU A 102 9.30 5.74 -2.93
C GLU A 102 8.35 5.60 -1.72
N TYR A 103 8.92 5.28 -0.55
CA TYR A 103 8.19 5.22 0.72
C TYR A 103 6.94 4.35 0.68
N VAL A 104 7.10 3.14 0.19
CA VAL A 104 6.02 2.37 -0.40
C VAL A 104 5.43 1.31 0.51
N TRP A 105 5.69 1.33 1.82
CA TRP A 105 5.08 0.34 2.72
C TRP A 105 3.56 0.28 2.54
N SER A 106 2.88 1.43 2.51
CA SER A 106 1.43 1.47 2.28
C SER A 106 1.04 1.11 0.85
N LYS A 107 1.85 1.51 -0.15
CA LYS A 107 1.59 1.16 -1.55
C LYS A 107 1.81 -0.33 -1.80
N ALA A 108 2.92 -0.87 -1.31
CA ALA A 108 3.24 -2.28 -1.48
C ALA A 108 2.30 -3.18 -0.67
N PHE A 109 1.89 -2.78 0.52
CA PHE A 109 0.79 -3.43 1.23
C PHE A 109 -0.50 -3.39 0.40
N GLY A 110 -0.83 -2.24 -0.19
CA GLY A 110 -1.95 -2.10 -1.11
C GLY A 110 -1.86 -3.04 -2.32
N GLU A 111 -0.69 -3.20 -2.93
CA GLU A 111 -0.49 -4.14 -4.04
C GLU A 111 -0.64 -5.60 -3.60
N ILE A 112 -0.13 -5.98 -2.44
CA ILE A 112 -0.32 -7.33 -1.89
C ILE A 112 -1.80 -7.60 -1.66
N VAL A 113 -2.50 -6.71 -0.95
CA VAL A 113 -3.92 -6.91 -0.64
C VAL A 113 -4.83 -6.79 -1.85
N SER A 114 -4.41 -6.10 -2.93
CA SER A 114 -5.18 -6.05 -4.18
C SER A 114 -5.28 -7.39 -4.91
N HIS A 115 -4.40 -8.33 -4.60
CA HIS A 115 -4.43 -9.68 -5.15
C HIS A 115 -5.22 -10.66 -4.27
N LEU A 116 -5.68 -10.22 -3.10
CA LEU A 116 -6.56 -11.03 -2.27
C LEU A 116 -7.95 -11.11 -2.94
N PRO A 117 -8.59 -12.30 -2.96
CA PRO A 117 -9.88 -12.46 -3.61
C PRO A 117 -11.02 -11.75 -2.82
N GLY A 118 -12.06 -11.37 -3.52
CA GLY A 118 -13.32 -11.00 -2.90
C GLY A 118 -13.69 -9.52 -2.88
N ILE A 119 -12.85 -8.62 -3.46
CA ILE A 119 -13.23 -7.21 -3.60
C ILE A 119 -13.38 -6.85 -5.07
N LEU A 120 -14.54 -6.33 -5.43
CA LEU A 120 -14.86 -5.87 -6.77
C LEU A 120 -14.23 -4.49 -7.02
N GLU A 121 -13.66 -4.28 -8.20
CA GLU A 121 -13.22 -2.98 -8.70
C GLU A 121 -14.18 -2.45 -9.77
N VAL A 122 -14.60 -1.20 -9.67
CA VAL A 122 -15.50 -0.51 -10.61
C VAL A 122 -14.74 0.64 -11.27
N THR A 123 -14.66 0.64 -12.60
CA THR A 123 -14.06 1.73 -13.37
C THR A 123 -14.98 2.97 -13.40
N PRO A 124 -14.46 4.18 -13.74
CA PRO A 124 -15.33 5.37 -13.94
C PRO A 124 -16.47 5.13 -14.93
N GLN A 125 -16.20 4.42 -16.04
CA GLN A 125 -17.20 4.12 -17.06
C GLN A 125 -18.27 3.15 -16.54
N GLN A 126 -17.88 2.10 -15.82
CA GLN A 126 -18.81 1.17 -15.18
C GLN A 126 -19.65 1.86 -14.09
N TYR A 127 -19.04 2.76 -13.31
CA TYR A 127 -19.78 3.55 -12.33
C TYR A 127 -20.91 4.35 -13.01
N LEU A 128 -20.59 5.09 -14.07
CA LEU A 128 -21.57 5.91 -14.77
C LEU A 128 -22.67 5.09 -15.48
N ALA A 129 -22.33 3.89 -15.97
CA ALA A 129 -23.26 3.04 -16.70
C ALA A 129 -24.15 2.19 -15.78
N ASP A 130 -23.54 1.56 -14.76
CA ASP A 130 -24.17 0.44 -14.05
C ASP A 130 -24.43 0.76 -12.56
N HIS A 131 -23.75 1.78 -12.00
CA HIS A 131 -23.81 2.10 -10.57
C HIS A 131 -24.01 3.58 -10.25
N PRO A 132 -24.84 4.33 -11.02
CA PRO A 132 -24.95 5.79 -10.85
C PRO A 132 -25.47 6.21 -9.47
N ASP A 133 -26.20 5.34 -8.78
CA ASP A 133 -26.77 5.58 -7.45
C ASP A 133 -25.84 5.09 -6.31
N ALA A 134 -24.67 4.52 -6.63
CA ALA A 134 -23.75 4.04 -5.61
C ALA A 134 -23.21 5.20 -4.75
N GLN A 135 -23.07 4.94 -3.46
CA GLN A 135 -22.51 5.91 -2.53
C GLN A 135 -20.98 6.00 -2.67
N LEU A 136 -20.50 7.09 -3.26
CA LEU A 136 -19.06 7.37 -3.33
C LEU A 136 -18.53 7.79 -1.95
N VAL A 137 -17.47 7.11 -1.48
CA VAL A 137 -16.84 7.38 -0.19
C VAL A 137 -15.34 7.62 -0.37
N ASP A 138 -14.93 8.86 -0.13
CA ASP A 138 -13.52 9.23 -0.15
C ASP A 138 -12.86 8.91 1.19
N VAL A 139 -11.94 7.94 1.17
CA VAL A 139 -11.26 7.45 2.37
C VAL A 139 -10.00 8.26 2.74
N ARG A 140 -9.75 9.36 2.08
CA ARG A 140 -8.63 10.25 2.36
C ARG A 140 -8.92 11.15 3.58
N PRO A 141 -7.87 11.72 4.20
CA PRO A 141 -8.05 12.78 5.20
C PRO A 141 -8.89 13.95 4.67
N ALA A 142 -9.67 14.58 5.55
CA ALA A 142 -10.59 15.66 5.20
C ALA A 142 -9.92 16.84 4.42
N GLY A 143 -8.67 17.17 4.72
CA GLY A 143 -7.92 18.22 4.01
C GLY A 143 -7.62 17.87 2.55
N GLU A 144 -7.40 16.58 2.22
CA GLU A 144 -7.25 16.14 0.83
C GLU A 144 -8.61 16.12 0.11
N TYR A 145 -9.63 15.63 0.78
CA TYR A 145 -11.01 15.59 0.28
C TYR A 145 -11.53 17.01 -0.06
N ASN A 146 -11.38 17.96 0.85
CA ASN A 146 -11.79 19.35 0.64
C ASN A 146 -11.08 19.98 -0.56
N ARG A 147 -9.80 19.66 -0.78
CA ARG A 147 -9.06 20.19 -1.94
C ARG A 147 -9.68 19.77 -3.27
N PHE A 148 -9.99 18.49 -3.41
CA PHE A 148 -10.73 17.93 -4.55
C PHE A 148 -11.19 16.50 -4.24
N THR A 149 -12.32 16.09 -4.83
CA THR A 149 -12.86 14.73 -4.71
C THR A 149 -13.66 14.36 -5.97
N LEU A 150 -14.28 13.17 -5.99
CA LEU A 150 -15.27 12.81 -7.01
C LEU A 150 -16.59 13.54 -6.71
N PRO A 151 -17.32 14.02 -7.76
CA PRO A 151 -18.61 14.72 -7.57
C PRO A 151 -19.60 13.88 -6.78
N GLY A 152 -20.23 14.50 -5.76
CA GLY A 152 -21.19 13.84 -4.89
C GLY A 152 -20.60 12.87 -3.84
N SER A 153 -19.29 12.76 -3.78
CA SER A 153 -18.62 11.92 -2.80
C SER A 153 -18.77 12.46 -1.38
N LYS A 154 -18.82 11.56 -0.40
CA LYS A 154 -18.77 11.88 1.03
C LYS A 154 -17.42 11.45 1.61
N ASN A 155 -16.90 12.21 2.57
CA ASN A 155 -15.65 11.87 3.23
C ASN A 155 -15.86 10.94 4.42
N LEU A 156 -15.09 9.86 4.46
CA LEU A 156 -14.93 9.00 5.62
C LEU A 156 -13.50 8.43 5.61
N PRO A 157 -12.54 9.07 6.27
CA PRO A 157 -11.17 8.59 6.35
C PRO A 157 -11.06 7.14 6.81
N ASN A 158 -10.08 6.38 6.28
CA ASN A 158 -9.87 4.97 6.65
C ASN A 158 -9.84 4.74 8.17
N SER A 159 -9.26 5.66 8.93
CA SER A 159 -9.20 5.60 10.40
C SER A 159 -10.58 5.62 11.08
N LEU A 160 -11.63 6.04 10.37
CA LEU A 160 -12.98 6.14 10.89
C LEU A 160 -13.94 5.10 10.30
N LEU A 161 -13.50 4.25 9.35
CA LEU A 161 -14.36 3.29 8.67
C LEU A 161 -15.06 2.34 9.65
N LEU A 162 -14.30 1.71 10.54
CA LEU A 162 -14.86 0.72 11.48
C LEU A 162 -15.89 1.33 12.43
N ALA A 163 -15.61 2.52 12.94
CA ALA A 163 -16.52 3.23 13.85
C ALA A 163 -17.81 3.70 13.16
N ASN A 164 -17.89 3.67 11.83
CA ASN A 164 -18.99 4.19 11.04
C ASN A 164 -19.64 3.14 10.10
N MET A 165 -19.41 1.86 10.33
CA MET A 165 -19.96 0.79 9.47
C MET A 165 -21.50 0.86 9.38
N ASP A 166 -22.19 1.17 10.47
CA ASP A 166 -23.65 1.33 10.47
C ASP A 166 -24.11 2.56 9.68
N ALA A 167 -23.31 3.62 9.66
CA ALA A 167 -23.62 4.80 8.86
C ALA A 167 -23.45 4.52 7.35
N LEU A 168 -22.54 3.64 6.97
CA LEU A 168 -22.39 3.16 5.59
C LEU A 168 -23.58 2.32 5.15
N ARG A 169 -24.17 1.51 6.03
CA ARG A 169 -25.34 0.65 5.74
C ARG A 169 -26.66 1.40 5.56
N ARG A 170 -26.74 2.66 6.01
CA ARG A 170 -28.04 3.39 6.07
C ARG A 170 -28.71 3.64 4.71
N HIS A 171 -28.02 3.42 3.61
CA HIS A 171 -28.52 3.82 2.29
C HIS A 171 -28.95 2.67 1.39
N ASP A 172 -28.82 1.41 1.81
CA ASP A 172 -29.18 0.23 1.00
C ASP A 172 -28.66 0.29 -0.46
N THR A 173 -27.49 0.92 -0.61
CA THR A 173 -26.81 1.14 -1.89
C THR A 173 -25.37 0.64 -1.80
N THR A 174 -24.81 0.23 -2.93
CA THR A 174 -23.40 -0.15 -3.02
C THR A 174 -22.50 1.00 -2.59
N VAL A 175 -21.55 0.73 -1.69
CA VAL A 175 -20.53 1.68 -1.25
C VAL A 175 -19.31 1.57 -2.15
N LEU A 176 -18.94 2.64 -2.86
CA LEU A 176 -17.73 2.69 -3.68
C LEU A 176 -16.65 3.49 -2.97
N LEU A 177 -15.66 2.78 -2.41
CA LEU A 177 -14.54 3.40 -1.74
C LEU A 177 -13.54 3.92 -2.77
N HIS A 178 -13.12 5.17 -2.64
CA HIS A 178 -12.07 5.74 -3.48
C HIS A 178 -11.04 6.55 -2.68
N CYS A 179 -9.91 6.80 -3.33
CA CYS A 179 -8.88 7.73 -2.86
C CYS A 179 -8.32 8.54 -4.04
N ALA A 180 -7.10 9.05 -3.96
CA ALA A 180 -6.48 9.72 -5.10
C ALA A 180 -6.16 8.77 -6.26
N GLY A 181 -5.64 7.59 -5.94
CA GLY A 181 -5.23 6.58 -6.91
C GLY A 181 -5.81 5.20 -6.55
N ARG A 182 -5.07 4.39 -5.78
CA ARG A 182 -5.45 2.98 -5.58
C ARG A 182 -5.35 2.50 -4.14
N THR A 183 -4.22 2.67 -3.47
CA THR A 183 -3.84 1.94 -2.26
C THR A 183 -4.78 2.11 -1.08
N ARG A 184 -5.19 3.35 -0.76
CA ARG A 184 -5.99 3.64 0.45
C ARG A 184 -7.40 3.07 0.35
N SER A 185 -8.01 3.09 -0.84
CA SER A 185 -9.32 2.48 -1.06
C SER A 185 -9.27 0.95 -0.97
N ILE A 186 -8.19 0.33 -1.46
CA ILE A 186 -7.96 -1.11 -1.32
C ILE A 186 -7.85 -1.49 0.16
N ILE A 187 -7.01 -0.78 0.93
CA ILE A 187 -6.87 -1.01 2.37
C ILE A 187 -8.21 -0.84 3.08
N GLY A 188 -8.98 0.22 2.77
CA GLY A 188 -10.30 0.46 3.35
C GLY A 188 -11.28 -0.67 3.06
N ALA A 189 -11.33 -1.15 1.82
CA ALA A 189 -12.20 -2.26 1.43
C ALA A 189 -11.87 -3.56 2.16
N HIS A 190 -10.58 -3.91 2.26
CA HIS A 190 -10.16 -5.08 3.04
C HIS A 190 -10.42 -4.91 4.55
N THR A 191 -10.33 -3.70 5.07
CA THR A 191 -10.70 -3.40 6.46
C THR A 191 -12.18 -3.68 6.70
N LEU A 192 -13.07 -3.23 5.81
CA LEU A 192 -14.51 -3.53 5.90
C LEU A 192 -14.78 -5.03 5.78
N GLN A 193 -14.15 -5.70 4.83
CA GLN A 193 -14.28 -7.15 4.65
C GLN A 193 -13.86 -7.93 5.90
N ALA A 194 -12.68 -7.62 6.45
CA ALA A 194 -12.14 -8.27 7.65
C ALA A 194 -12.99 -8.01 8.89
N ALA A 195 -13.66 -6.85 8.96
CA ALA A 195 -14.58 -6.49 10.04
C ALA A 195 -15.99 -7.08 9.87
N GLY A 196 -16.24 -7.85 8.80
CA GLY A 196 -17.54 -8.47 8.56
C GLY A 196 -18.63 -7.46 8.15
N TYR A 197 -18.28 -6.42 7.40
CA TYR A 197 -19.28 -5.53 6.83
C TYR A 197 -20.19 -6.28 5.84
N GLU A 198 -21.50 -6.31 6.11
CA GLU A 198 -22.47 -7.09 5.33
C GLU A 198 -23.13 -6.32 4.17
N GLY A 199 -22.85 -5.01 4.03
CA GLY A 199 -23.35 -4.23 2.90
C GLY A 199 -22.54 -4.50 1.63
N ASP A 200 -23.14 -4.18 0.48
CA ASP A 200 -22.44 -4.24 -0.80
C ASP A 200 -21.38 -3.13 -0.88
N PHE A 201 -20.17 -3.49 -1.23
CA PHE A 201 -19.09 -2.53 -1.43
C PHE A 201 -18.12 -2.95 -2.52
N ALA A 202 -17.46 -1.96 -3.12
CA ALA A 202 -16.42 -2.14 -4.12
C ALA A 202 -15.40 -1.00 -4.05
N ILE A 203 -14.33 -1.11 -4.82
CA ILE A 203 -13.33 -0.08 -4.99
C ILE A 203 -13.61 0.67 -6.29
N PHE A 204 -13.63 2.00 -6.22
CA PHE A 204 -13.59 2.84 -7.42
C PHE A 204 -12.14 2.86 -7.96
N ARG A 205 -11.95 2.17 -9.07
CA ARG A 205 -10.63 1.91 -9.65
C ARG A 205 -9.92 3.20 -10.07
N GLY A 206 -8.70 3.39 -9.58
CA GLY A 206 -7.86 4.54 -9.90
C GLY A 206 -8.29 5.87 -9.28
N GLY A 207 -9.38 5.90 -8.51
CA GLY A 207 -9.81 7.05 -7.71
C GLY A 207 -9.96 8.35 -8.51
N THR A 208 -9.64 9.49 -7.87
CA THR A 208 -9.73 10.81 -8.51
C THR A 208 -8.78 11.01 -9.68
N GLN A 209 -7.68 10.21 -9.75
CA GLN A 209 -6.75 10.26 -10.88
C GLN A 209 -7.36 9.64 -12.14
N ALA A 210 -7.96 8.45 -12.04
CA ALA A 210 -8.62 7.82 -13.19
C ALA A 210 -9.78 8.67 -13.69
N TRP A 211 -10.59 9.25 -12.79
CA TRP A 211 -11.68 10.15 -13.13
C TRP A 211 -11.22 11.32 -14.00
N GLU A 212 -10.12 11.98 -13.60
CA GLU A 212 -9.55 13.10 -14.35
C GLU A 212 -8.92 12.65 -15.68
N LEU A 213 -8.21 11.52 -15.71
CA LEU A 213 -7.62 10.97 -16.93
C LEU A 213 -8.67 10.57 -17.97
N ASP A 214 -9.85 10.17 -17.52
CA ASP A 214 -11.01 9.88 -18.39
C ASP A 214 -11.75 11.16 -18.85
N GLY A 215 -11.23 12.36 -18.50
CA GLY A 215 -11.75 13.65 -18.94
C GLY A 215 -12.89 14.21 -18.08
N PHE A 216 -13.18 13.62 -16.92
CA PHE A 216 -14.21 14.12 -16.02
C PHE A 216 -13.69 15.17 -15.05
N THR A 217 -14.57 16.09 -14.64
CA THR A 217 -14.23 17.17 -13.71
C THR A 217 -14.36 16.71 -12.27
N ARG A 218 -13.37 17.03 -11.44
CA ARG A 218 -13.40 16.82 -9.99
C ARG A 218 -14.22 17.91 -9.29
N GLU A 219 -14.78 17.59 -8.14
CA GLU A 219 -15.41 18.54 -7.22
C GLU A 219 -14.33 19.14 -6.29
N HIS A 220 -14.42 20.43 -5.99
CA HIS A 220 -13.52 21.16 -5.11
C HIS A 220 -14.27 21.80 -3.95
N GLY A 221 -13.62 21.92 -2.79
CA GLY A 221 -14.19 22.59 -1.62
C GLY A 221 -15.30 21.81 -0.91
N SER A 222 -15.46 20.53 -1.22
CA SER A 222 -16.50 19.71 -0.61
C SER A 222 -16.23 19.47 0.88
N THR A 223 -17.30 19.49 1.69
CA THR A 223 -17.26 19.28 3.15
C THR A 223 -18.28 18.24 3.62
N HIS A 224 -18.84 17.46 2.71
CA HIS A 224 -19.84 16.43 3.04
C HIS A 224 -19.20 15.24 3.72
N ASN A 225 -19.46 15.05 5.00
CA ASN A 225 -18.93 13.94 5.78
C ASN A 225 -20.03 12.91 6.08
N ILE A 226 -19.63 11.64 6.21
CA ILE A 226 -20.45 10.62 6.86
C ILE A 226 -20.32 10.88 8.36
N ALA A 227 -21.45 11.17 9.04
CA ALA A 227 -21.43 11.50 10.46
C ALA A 227 -20.88 10.33 11.28
N ALA A 228 -19.82 10.60 12.05
CA ALA A 228 -19.34 9.66 13.05
C ALA A 228 -20.37 9.56 14.18
N PRO A 229 -20.67 8.36 14.72
CA PRO A 229 -21.35 8.24 16.00
C PRO A 229 -20.53 8.96 17.09
N THR A 230 -21.15 9.81 17.87
CA THR A 230 -20.50 10.68 18.84
C THR A 230 -19.85 9.91 20.03
N GLU A 231 -20.12 8.59 20.14
CA GLU A 231 -19.74 7.77 21.29
C GLU A 231 -18.55 6.83 21.06
N SER A 232 -17.92 6.83 19.86
CA SER A 232 -16.98 5.76 19.49
C SER A 232 -15.50 5.99 19.82
N ILE A 233 -15.10 7.14 20.32
CA ILE A 233 -13.69 7.39 20.67
C ILE A 233 -13.32 6.73 22.01
N GLU A 234 -14.25 6.63 22.96
CA GLU A 234 -14.01 5.96 24.24
C GLU A 234 -13.97 4.42 24.14
N SER A 235 -14.71 3.83 23.20
CA SER A 235 -14.72 2.36 23.02
C SER A 235 -13.45 1.80 22.39
N VAL A 236 -12.74 2.58 21.56
CA VAL A 236 -11.47 2.16 20.97
C VAL A 236 -10.34 2.20 21.99
N ALA A 237 -10.36 3.14 22.94
CA ALA A 237 -9.37 3.20 24.02
C ALA A 237 -9.49 1.99 24.95
N SER A 238 -10.70 1.53 25.26
CA SER A 238 -10.92 0.35 26.13
C SER A 238 -10.47 -0.98 25.49
N PHE A 239 -10.38 -1.06 24.16
CA PHE A 239 -9.92 -2.25 23.47
C PHE A 239 -8.39 -2.39 23.45
N LEU A 240 -7.67 -1.26 23.62
CA LEU A 240 -6.20 -1.25 23.67
C LEU A 240 -5.67 -1.52 25.10
N ASP A 241 -6.53 -1.46 26.11
CA ASP A 241 -6.19 -1.69 27.53
C ASP A 241 -6.59 -3.10 28.02
N SER A 242 -7.08 -3.96 27.14
CA SER A 242 -7.46 -5.35 27.42
C SER A 242 -6.47 -6.34 26.76
#